data_ec46d5eda50e0bbb81b5a1e70cae33d8
#
_entry.id   ec46d5eda50e0bbb81b5a1e70cae33d8
#
_cell.length_a   1.000
_cell.length_b   1.000
_cell.length_c   1.000
_cell.angle_alpha   90.00
_cell.angle_beta   90.00
_cell.angle_gamma   90.00
#
_symmetry.space_group_name_H-M   'P 1'
#
loop_
_entity.id
_entity.type
_entity.pdbx_description
1 polymer ?
#
loop_
_entity_poly.entity_id
_entity_poly.type
_entity_poly.pdbx_seq_one_letter_code
_entity_poly.pdbx_strand_id
1 'polypeptide(L)'
;MSRPSRSTTLILTAIVAIVLSPPFQAAAPAAGAQPAAKLPQVVVLATGGTIAGAAATDVQAGYKSGQVGVEQLLAAVPQAKKLATLRGEQISNIGSQDMNDEVWLKLGRRINELTAMPDVSGVVITHGTDTIEETAYFLNLVVKSKKPVVLTAAMRPSTALSADGPLNFFNAVAVAANKDAAGRGVLVVVNDWIHGASSLTKTSTTAVQTFLSPVWGLIGTVAYGEVEFYRGPVGRHTMDSEFSLDGVTALPRVDIIMAYENMDGALIDAAVAAGAKGLVIAGVGNGNMTAGAVNALAAQSKKGIICVRSSRVATGRVGRNVELDDDKLGFVASLGLNPQKSRVLLRLALTKTTDAKTIQRFFDEY
;
A
#
# COMPACT_ATOMS: atom_id res chain seq x y z
N MET A 1 -32.53 3.94 -77.68
CA MET A 1 -33.11 2.83 -78.45
C MET A 1 -33.24 1.59 -77.56
N SER A 2 -34.47 1.14 -77.47
CA SER A 2 -35.03 -0.22 -77.18
C SER A 2 -34.59 -0.93 -75.89
N ARG A 3 -35.53 -1.01 -74.98
CA ARG A 3 -35.82 -2.15 -74.09
C ARG A 3 -36.21 -3.39 -74.86
N PRO A 4 -36.09 -4.58 -74.31
CA PRO A 4 -37.27 -5.28 -73.82
C PRO A 4 -36.99 -6.05 -72.51
N SER A 5 -37.93 -6.11 -71.62
CA SER A 5 -39.17 -6.85 -71.38
C SER A 5 -38.93 -8.31 -70.89
N ARG A 6 -39.10 -8.54 -69.61
CA ARG A 6 -40.02 -9.46 -68.89
C ARG A 6 -39.94 -10.97 -69.11
N SER A 7 -39.92 -11.69 -68.03
CA SER A 7 -41.03 -12.64 -67.67
C SER A 7 -40.97 -13.04 -66.23
N THR A 8 -42.06 -12.83 -65.49
CA THR A 8 -42.37 -13.23 -64.14
C THR A 8 -42.94 -14.65 -64.19
N THR A 9 -42.27 -15.59 -63.52
CA THR A 9 -42.84 -16.92 -63.24
C THR A 9 -43.13 -17.04 -61.75
N LEU A 10 -44.42 -17.08 -61.40
CA LEU A 10 -44.91 -17.43 -60.09
C LEU A 10 -44.83 -18.93 -59.87
N ILE A 11 -44.05 -19.39 -58.91
CA ILE A 11 -44.11 -20.77 -58.42
C ILE A 11 -44.83 -20.74 -57.07
N LEU A 12 -46.00 -21.37 -57.05
CA LEU A 12 -46.82 -21.55 -55.85
C LEU A 12 -46.31 -22.79 -55.13
N THR A 13 -45.64 -22.61 -54.00
CA THR A 13 -45.18 -23.74 -53.16
C THR A 13 -46.14 -23.91 -51.99
N ALA A 14 -46.84 -25.03 -51.97
CA ALA A 14 -47.71 -25.42 -50.86
C ALA A 14 -46.87 -25.84 -49.65
N ILE A 15 -47.05 -25.16 -48.52
CA ILE A 15 -46.40 -25.53 -47.25
C ILE A 15 -47.35 -26.51 -46.56
N VAL A 16 -46.90 -27.76 -46.40
CA VAL A 16 -47.52 -28.75 -45.53
C VAL A 16 -46.98 -28.53 -44.11
N ALA A 17 -47.80 -28.03 -43.21
CA ALA A 17 -47.46 -27.89 -41.82
C ALA A 17 -47.55 -29.25 -41.11
N ILE A 18 -46.43 -29.86 -40.77
CA ILE A 18 -46.35 -31.03 -39.89
C ILE A 18 -46.32 -30.49 -38.48
N VAL A 19 -47.40 -30.69 -37.72
CA VAL A 19 -47.47 -30.41 -36.29
C VAL A 19 -46.73 -31.51 -35.54
N LEU A 20 -45.46 -31.24 -35.18
CA LEU A 20 -44.69 -32.10 -34.27
C LEU A 20 -45.04 -31.69 -32.83
N SER A 21 -45.72 -32.55 -32.08
CA SER A 21 -45.88 -32.41 -30.66
C SER A 21 -44.53 -32.51 -29.97
N PRO A 22 -44.19 -31.59 -29.00
CA PRO A 22 -42.94 -31.68 -28.28
C PRO A 22 -42.91 -32.91 -27.38
N PRO A 23 -41.77 -33.61 -27.28
CA PRO A 23 -41.64 -34.74 -26.35
C PRO A 23 -41.74 -34.22 -24.93
N PHE A 24 -42.43 -34.98 -24.10
CA PHE A 24 -42.58 -34.77 -22.64
C PHE A 24 -41.20 -34.77 -22.01
N GLN A 25 -40.68 -33.59 -21.69
CA GLN A 25 -39.39 -33.46 -20.98
C GLN A 25 -39.62 -33.81 -19.51
N ALA A 26 -39.14 -34.96 -19.08
CA ALA A 26 -39.08 -35.32 -17.67
C ALA A 26 -38.29 -34.25 -16.91
N ALA A 27 -38.87 -33.64 -15.89
CA ALA A 27 -38.19 -32.70 -15.04
C ALA A 27 -36.94 -33.34 -14.45
N ALA A 28 -35.77 -32.77 -14.75
CA ALA A 28 -34.54 -33.15 -14.07
C ALA A 28 -34.67 -32.93 -12.55
N PRO A 29 -34.18 -33.84 -11.72
CA PRO A 29 -34.20 -33.63 -10.28
C PRO A 29 -33.53 -32.31 -9.92
N ALA A 30 -34.18 -31.50 -9.11
CA ALA A 30 -33.62 -30.25 -8.63
C ALA A 30 -32.24 -30.52 -8.02
N ALA A 31 -31.21 -29.93 -8.63
CA ALA A 31 -29.87 -29.97 -8.07
C ALA A 31 -29.96 -29.47 -6.64
N GLY A 32 -29.61 -30.33 -5.66
CA GLY A 32 -29.60 -29.98 -4.26
C GLY A 32 -28.81 -28.70 -4.08
N ALA A 33 -29.41 -27.71 -3.41
CA ALA A 33 -28.75 -26.44 -3.10
C ALA A 33 -27.42 -26.78 -2.38
N GLN A 34 -26.29 -26.53 -3.05
CA GLN A 34 -25.00 -26.59 -2.38
C GLN A 34 -25.03 -25.62 -1.19
N PRO A 35 -24.55 -26.05 -0.01
CA PRO A 35 -24.45 -25.13 1.13
C PRO A 35 -23.73 -23.85 0.70
N ALA A 36 -24.31 -22.70 0.97
CA ALA A 36 -23.67 -21.42 0.65
C ALA A 36 -22.26 -21.43 1.22
N ALA A 37 -21.25 -21.22 0.38
CA ALA A 37 -19.87 -21.20 0.80
C ALA A 37 -19.72 -20.16 1.94
N LYS A 38 -19.08 -20.57 3.05
CA LYS A 38 -18.84 -19.68 4.19
C LYS A 38 -18.02 -18.48 3.73
N LEU A 39 -18.51 -17.26 3.96
CA LEU A 39 -17.76 -16.05 3.63
C LEU A 39 -16.39 -16.03 4.33
N PRO A 40 -15.35 -15.49 3.67
CA PRO A 40 -14.04 -15.31 4.29
C PRO A 40 -14.15 -14.39 5.51
N GLN A 41 -13.35 -14.64 6.55
CA GLN A 41 -13.31 -13.76 7.72
C GLN A 41 -12.20 -12.72 7.52
N VAL A 42 -12.56 -11.44 7.50
CA VAL A 42 -11.64 -10.31 7.41
C VAL A 42 -11.68 -9.51 8.72
N VAL A 43 -10.50 -9.28 9.30
CA VAL A 43 -10.36 -8.45 10.50
C VAL A 43 -9.99 -7.03 10.09
N VAL A 44 -10.72 -6.04 10.60
CA VAL A 44 -10.49 -4.62 10.35
C VAL A 44 -9.78 -4.00 11.55
N LEU A 45 -8.56 -3.51 11.34
CA LEU A 45 -7.75 -2.82 12.34
C LEU A 45 -7.80 -1.32 12.09
N ALA A 46 -8.39 -0.56 13.01
CA ALA A 46 -8.51 0.89 12.87
C ALA A 46 -7.37 1.60 13.61
N THR A 47 -6.65 2.50 12.91
CA THR A 47 -5.61 3.35 13.51
C THR A 47 -6.02 4.81 13.64
N GLY A 48 -7.16 5.21 13.06
CA GLY A 48 -7.63 6.60 12.99
C GLY A 48 -7.58 7.17 11.57
N GLY A 49 -7.11 8.39 11.42
CA GLY A 49 -6.97 9.06 10.12
C GLY A 49 -8.26 9.71 9.60
N THR A 50 -8.20 10.21 8.36
CA THR A 50 -9.30 10.94 7.68
C THR A 50 -10.52 10.07 7.41
N ILE A 51 -10.32 8.80 7.11
CA ILE A 51 -11.41 7.84 6.86
C ILE A 51 -12.33 7.68 8.08
N ALA A 52 -11.75 7.89 9.28
CA ALA A 52 -12.45 7.96 10.56
C ALA A 52 -12.62 9.42 11.03
N GLY A 53 -12.43 10.40 10.15
CA GLY A 53 -12.53 11.82 10.45
C GLY A 53 -13.93 12.38 10.19
N ALA A 54 -14.31 13.38 10.99
CA ALA A 54 -15.54 14.14 10.80
C ALA A 54 -15.22 15.64 10.76
N ALA A 55 -15.81 16.36 9.81
CA ALA A 55 -15.83 17.81 9.74
C ALA A 55 -17.14 18.36 10.31
N ALA A 56 -17.14 19.64 10.70
CA ALA A 56 -18.33 20.30 11.22
C ALA A 56 -19.41 20.49 10.14
N THR A 57 -19.01 20.63 8.87
CA THR A 57 -19.89 20.74 7.72
C THR A 57 -19.39 19.88 6.56
N ASP A 58 -20.24 19.61 5.59
CA ASP A 58 -19.98 18.76 4.42
C ASP A 58 -19.09 19.45 3.35
N VAL A 59 -18.86 20.76 3.46
CA VAL A 59 -18.04 21.59 2.55
C VAL A 59 -16.80 22.16 3.22
N GLN A 60 -16.52 21.82 4.47
CA GLN A 60 -15.36 22.31 5.21
C GLN A 60 -14.12 21.43 5.00
N ALA A 61 -12.99 22.07 4.65
CA ALA A 61 -11.72 21.37 4.50
C ALA A 61 -11.10 20.92 5.84
N GLY A 62 -11.34 21.68 6.93
CA GLY A 62 -10.85 21.35 8.28
C GLY A 62 -11.69 20.24 8.93
N TYR A 63 -11.04 19.18 9.41
CA TYR A 63 -11.68 18.05 10.10
C TYR A 63 -10.81 17.55 11.25
N LYS A 64 -11.41 16.78 12.15
CA LYS A 64 -10.70 16.11 13.24
C LYS A 64 -10.54 14.62 12.89
N SER A 65 -9.30 14.17 12.76
CA SER A 65 -8.99 12.75 12.52
C SER A 65 -9.40 11.88 13.69
N GLY A 66 -9.77 10.61 13.43
CA GLY A 66 -10.01 9.63 14.47
C GLY A 66 -11.27 9.85 15.32
N GLN A 67 -12.26 10.59 14.84
CA GLN A 67 -13.51 10.84 15.56
C GLN A 67 -14.46 9.64 15.55
N VAL A 68 -14.30 8.75 14.57
CA VAL A 68 -15.19 7.62 14.30
C VAL A 68 -14.47 6.32 14.68
N GLY A 69 -15.06 5.57 15.60
CA GLY A 69 -14.54 4.25 16.00
C GLY A 69 -14.78 3.18 14.93
N VAL A 70 -14.08 2.04 15.07
CA VAL A 70 -14.15 0.94 14.10
C VAL A 70 -15.57 0.41 13.89
N GLU A 71 -16.38 0.32 14.92
CA GLU A 71 -17.77 -0.16 14.81
C GLU A 71 -18.65 0.77 13.96
N GLN A 72 -18.48 2.08 14.11
CA GLN A 72 -19.20 3.06 13.29
C GLN A 72 -18.76 3.00 11.82
N LEU A 73 -17.47 2.78 11.57
CA LEU A 73 -16.94 2.59 10.22
C LEU A 73 -17.55 1.35 9.55
N LEU A 74 -17.61 0.22 10.28
CA LEU A 74 -18.23 -1.02 9.81
C LEU A 74 -19.75 -0.85 9.55
N ALA A 75 -20.43 -0.05 10.38
CA ALA A 75 -21.85 0.27 10.21
C ALA A 75 -22.10 1.20 9.01
N ALA A 76 -21.14 2.06 8.66
CA ALA A 76 -21.28 3.00 7.55
C ALA A 76 -21.22 2.33 6.17
N VAL A 77 -20.64 1.11 6.07
CA VAL A 77 -20.50 0.37 4.80
C VAL A 77 -21.08 -1.05 4.94
N PRO A 78 -22.40 -1.19 5.15
CA PRO A 78 -23.02 -2.51 5.37
C PRO A 78 -22.88 -3.46 4.17
N GLN A 79 -22.65 -2.94 2.98
CA GLN A 79 -22.42 -3.71 1.75
C GLN A 79 -21.18 -4.60 1.84
N ALA A 80 -20.16 -4.20 2.60
CA ALA A 80 -18.92 -4.98 2.81
C ALA A 80 -19.20 -6.33 3.49
N LYS A 81 -20.29 -6.46 4.26
CA LYS A 81 -20.73 -7.73 4.86
C LYS A 81 -21.18 -8.78 3.85
N LYS A 82 -21.41 -8.39 2.59
CA LYS A 82 -21.70 -9.34 1.50
C LYS A 82 -20.44 -10.00 0.98
N LEU A 83 -19.25 -9.37 1.19
CA LEU A 83 -17.96 -9.86 0.73
C LEU A 83 -17.25 -10.74 1.76
N ALA A 84 -17.42 -10.42 3.05
CA ALA A 84 -16.73 -11.08 4.15
C ALA A 84 -17.50 -10.98 5.47
N THR A 85 -17.23 -11.92 6.38
CA THR A 85 -17.56 -11.75 7.79
C THR A 85 -16.54 -10.78 8.39
N LEU A 86 -17.03 -9.63 8.90
CA LEU A 86 -16.16 -8.56 9.40
C LEU A 86 -16.10 -8.54 10.93
N ARG A 87 -14.89 -8.37 11.49
CA ARG A 87 -14.62 -8.09 12.89
C ARG A 87 -13.75 -6.87 13.00
N GLY A 88 -14.09 -5.90 13.85
CA GLY A 88 -13.33 -4.68 14.07
C GLY A 88 -12.48 -4.73 15.34
N GLU A 89 -11.28 -4.15 15.28
CA GLU A 89 -10.42 -3.91 16.45
C GLU A 89 -9.81 -2.51 16.36
N GLN A 90 -9.84 -1.75 17.45
CA GLN A 90 -9.20 -0.43 17.52
C GLN A 90 -7.75 -0.58 17.99
N ILE A 91 -6.78 -0.22 17.16
CA ILE A 91 -5.36 -0.24 17.48
C ILE A 91 -4.92 1.07 18.12
N SER A 92 -5.29 2.18 17.48
CA SER A 92 -5.06 3.55 17.94
C SER A 92 -6.15 4.47 17.37
N ASN A 93 -6.15 5.74 17.78
CA ASN A 93 -7.09 6.73 17.26
C ASN A 93 -6.38 8.07 17.05
N ILE A 94 -5.43 8.09 16.13
CA ILE A 94 -4.53 9.22 15.87
C ILE A 94 -4.63 9.69 14.42
N GLY A 95 -4.25 10.95 14.17
CA GLY A 95 -3.90 11.39 12.84
C GLY A 95 -2.62 10.70 12.37
N SER A 96 -2.48 10.40 11.09
CA SER A 96 -1.30 9.68 10.61
C SER A 96 0.01 10.48 10.73
N GLN A 97 -0.05 11.80 10.82
CA GLN A 97 1.12 12.64 11.15
C GLN A 97 1.69 12.34 12.53
N ASP A 98 0.87 11.80 13.46
CA ASP A 98 1.26 11.41 14.81
C ASP A 98 1.62 9.93 14.94
N MET A 99 1.72 9.21 13.78
CA MET A 99 2.14 7.81 13.78
C MET A 99 3.52 7.66 14.43
N ASN A 100 3.67 6.62 15.24
CA ASN A 100 4.87 6.42 16.04
C ASN A 100 5.23 4.93 16.17
N ASP A 101 6.38 4.68 16.81
CA ASP A 101 6.94 3.33 16.95
C ASP A 101 6.06 2.40 17.77
N GLU A 102 5.43 2.92 18.82
CA GLU A 102 4.53 2.11 19.68
C GLU A 102 3.37 1.56 18.86
N VAL A 103 2.72 2.42 18.08
CA VAL A 103 1.61 2.02 17.22
C VAL A 103 2.07 1.07 16.11
N TRP A 104 3.22 1.32 15.48
CA TRP A 104 3.77 0.41 14.46
C TRP A 104 4.07 -0.98 15.01
N LEU A 105 4.75 -1.07 16.15
CA LEU A 105 5.11 -2.35 16.77
C LEU A 105 3.85 -3.10 17.23
N LYS A 106 2.87 -2.41 17.84
CA LYS A 106 1.58 -2.98 18.23
C LYS A 106 0.82 -3.52 17.02
N LEU A 107 0.72 -2.71 15.96
CA LEU A 107 0.01 -3.07 14.72
C LEU A 107 0.66 -4.27 14.03
N GLY A 108 1.97 -4.26 13.85
CA GLY A 108 2.70 -5.36 13.20
C GLY A 108 2.59 -6.68 13.96
N ARG A 109 2.72 -6.67 15.29
CA ARG A 109 2.51 -7.85 16.13
C ARG A 109 1.08 -8.38 16.01
N ARG A 110 0.09 -7.46 16.12
CA ARG A 110 -1.31 -7.87 16.03
C ARG A 110 -1.65 -8.50 14.69
N ILE A 111 -1.11 -7.97 13.58
CA ILE A 111 -1.29 -8.57 12.25
C ILE A 111 -0.67 -9.97 12.20
N ASN A 112 0.53 -10.17 12.73
CA ASN A 112 1.17 -11.50 12.77
C ASN A 112 0.34 -12.50 13.58
N GLU A 113 -0.19 -12.11 14.74
CA GLU A 113 -1.10 -12.93 15.54
C GLU A 113 -2.36 -13.31 14.75
N LEU A 114 -3.05 -12.34 14.16
CA LEU A 114 -4.28 -12.55 13.41
C LEU A 114 -4.08 -13.42 12.18
N THR A 115 -3.02 -13.17 11.43
CA THR A 115 -2.75 -13.93 10.21
C THR A 115 -2.27 -15.37 10.50
N ALA A 116 -1.81 -15.66 11.71
CA ALA A 116 -1.54 -17.04 12.17
C ALA A 116 -2.84 -17.83 12.48
N MET A 117 -3.96 -17.15 12.77
CA MET A 117 -5.24 -17.82 13.07
C MET A 117 -5.82 -18.45 11.81
N PRO A 118 -6.22 -19.75 11.84
CA PRO A 118 -6.70 -20.46 10.63
C PRO A 118 -8.01 -19.91 10.08
N ASP A 119 -8.86 -19.34 10.92
CA ASP A 119 -10.16 -18.77 10.56
C ASP A 119 -10.07 -17.36 9.96
N VAL A 120 -8.97 -16.64 10.14
CA VAL A 120 -8.75 -15.32 9.53
C VAL A 120 -8.28 -15.49 8.09
N SER A 121 -9.00 -14.92 7.14
CA SER A 121 -8.69 -14.97 5.70
C SER A 121 -7.84 -13.79 5.24
N GLY A 122 -8.00 -12.61 5.84
CA GLY A 122 -7.27 -11.40 5.51
C GLY A 122 -7.45 -10.31 6.58
N VAL A 123 -6.65 -9.25 6.47
CA VAL A 123 -6.67 -8.10 7.37
C VAL A 123 -6.80 -6.82 6.55
N VAL A 124 -7.70 -5.93 6.96
CA VAL A 124 -7.81 -4.54 6.45
C VAL A 124 -7.36 -3.58 7.53
N ILE A 125 -6.53 -2.60 7.19
CA ILE A 125 -6.12 -1.54 8.10
C ILE A 125 -6.66 -0.21 7.58
N THR A 126 -7.43 0.51 8.39
CA THR A 126 -7.80 1.89 8.09
C THR A 126 -6.78 2.85 8.69
N HIS A 127 -6.28 3.75 7.86
CA HIS A 127 -5.13 4.61 8.18
C HIS A 127 -5.37 6.04 7.67
N GLY A 128 -4.58 7.00 8.11
CA GLY A 128 -4.57 8.33 7.51
C GLY A 128 -3.58 8.41 6.34
N THR A 129 -3.84 9.31 5.40
CA THR A 129 -3.13 9.37 4.13
C THR A 129 -1.68 9.85 4.22
N ASP A 130 -1.30 10.62 5.27
CA ASP A 130 -0.01 11.32 5.30
C ASP A 130 1.19 10.40 5.45
N THR A 131 1.06 9.32 6.23
CA THR A 131 2.16 8.36 6.47
C THR A 131 1.79 6.91 6.14
N ILE A 132 0.70 6.70 5.39
CA ILE A 132 0.28 5.34 4.99
C ILE A 132 1.38 4.61 4.21
N GLU A 133 2.15 5.30 3.37
CA GLU A 133 3.24 4.70 2.60
C GLU A 133 4.36 4.15 3.50
N GLU A 134 4.67 4.83 4.61
CA GLU A 134 5.67 4.39 5.58
C GLU A 134 5.16 3.19 6.38
N THR A 135 3.91 3.25 6.85
CA THR A 135 3.28 2.15 7.59
C THR A 135 3.12 0.92 6.71
N ALA A 136 2.66 1.07 5.47
CA ALA A 136 2.53 -0.04 4.54
C ALA A 136 3.87 -0.71 4.26
N TYR A 137 4.94 0.07 4.05
CA TYR A 137 6.26 -0.47 3.78
C TYR A 137 6.86 -1.14 5.04
N PHE A 138 6.69 -0.55 6.22
CA PHE A 138 7.07 -1.19 7.48
C PHE A 138 6.42 -2.57 7.63
N LEU A 139 5.10 -2.65 7.45
CA LEU A 139 4.36 -3.91 7.54
C LEU A 139 4.80 -4.91 6.47
N ASN A 140 5.09 -4.44 5.25
CA ASN A 140 5.60 -5.28 4.16
C ASN A 140 6.92 -5.98 4.51
N LEU A 141 7.72 -5.38 5.39
CA LEU A 141 9.00 -5.94 5.84
C LEU A 141 8.87 -6.87 7.05
N VAL A 142 7.86 -6.67 7.92
CA VAL A 142 7.80 -7.38 9.23
C VAL A 142 6.64 -8.37 9.37
N VAL A 143 5.67 -8.36 8.48
CA VAL A 143 4.56 -9.34 8.50
C VAL A 143 5.05 -10.69 8.01
N LYS A 144 4.73 -11.76 8.76
CA LYS A 144 5.15 -13.14 8.45
C LYS A 144 3.97 -14.00 8.00
N SER A 145 3.31 -13.56 6.93
CA SER A 145 2.14 -14.25 6.39
C SER A 145 2.02 -14.07 4.87
N LYS A 146 1.41 -15.06 4.22
CA LYS A 146 0.94 -14.94 2.82
C LYS A 146 -0.51 -14.43 2.74
N LYS A 147 -1.25 -14.37 3.86
CA LYS A 147 -2.62 -13.87 3.86
C LYS A 147 -2.65 -12.39 3.47
N PRO A 148 -3.71 -11.94 2.76
CA PRO A 148 -3.84 -10.56 2.36
C PRO A 148 -3.80 -9.61 3.55
N VAL A 149 -2.97 -8.58 3.47
CA VAL A 149 -2.90 -7.45 4.39
C VAL A 149 -3.04 -6.18 3.57
N VAL A 150 -4.13 -5.46 3.76
CA VAL A 150 -4.56 -4.36 2.90
C VAL A 150 -4.76 -3.10 3.73
N LEU A 151 -4.04 -2.03 3.42
CA LEU A 151 -4.30 -0.71 3.99
C LEU A 151 -5.26 0.07 3.09
N THR A 152 -6.07 0.92 3.70
CA THR A 152 -6.90 1.90 3.00
C THR A 152 -7.00 3.19 3.78
N ALA A 153 -7.33 4.28 3.08
CA ALA A 153 -7.47 5.61 3.64
C ALA A 153 -8.49 6.44 2.84
N ALA A 154 -8.71 7.67 3.25
CA ALA A 154 -9.51 8.63 2.50
C ALA A 154 -8.87 10.02 2.50
N MET A 155 -9.01 10.75 1.40
CA MET A 155 -8.57 12.14 1.29
C MET A 155 -9.65 13.11 1.80
N ARG A 156 -10.91 12.71 1.78
CA ARG A 156 -12.05 13.48 2.28
C ARG A 156 -12.60 12.89 3.56
N PRO A 157 -12.99 13.72 4.54
CA PRO A 157 -13.63 13.22 5.76
C PRO A 157 -14.95 12.53 5.43
N SER A 158 -15.40 11.64 6.32
CA SER A 158 -16.64 10.84 6.11
C SER A 158 -17.91 11.69 5.95
N THR A 159 -17.91 12.92 6.44
CA THR A 159 -19.00 13.89 6.32
C THR A 159 -18.98 14.74 5.06
N ALA A 160 -17.90 14.69 4.26
CA ALA A 160 -17.76 15.54 3.08
C ALA A 160 -18.66 15.07 1.94
N LEU A 161 -19.07 16.04 1.08
CA LEU A 161 -19.67 15.73 -0.21
C LEU A 161 -18.70 14.87 -1.04
N SER A 162 -19.19 13.81 -1.63
CA SER A 162 -18.37 12.83 -2.38
C SER A 162 -17.20 12.27 -1.57
N ALA A 163 -17.42 11.91 -0.30
CA ALA A 163 -16.44 11.22 0.53
C ALA A 163 -15.95 9.94 -0.17
N ASP A 164 -14.62 9.79 -0.28
CA ASP A 164 -13.98 8.65 -0.95
C ASP A 164 -13.81 7.42 -0.05
N GLY A 165 -13.88 7.61 1.27
CA GLY A 165 -13.66 6.57 2.28
C GLY A 165 -14.55 5.33 2.16
N PRO A 166 -15.87 5.45 2.00
CA PRO A 166 -16.77 4.30 1.94
C PRO A 166 -16.45 3.33 0.81
N LEU A 167 -16.21 3.82 -0.41
CA LEU A 167 -15.84 2.96 -1.55
C LEU A 167 -14.43 2.39 -1.39
N ASN A 168 -13.47 3.18 -0.92
CA ASN A 168 -12.11 2.72 -0.64
C ASN A 168 -12.13 1.57 0.39
N PHE A 169 -12.94 1.69 1.45
CA PHE A 169 -13.09 0.63 2.46
C PHE A 169 -13.74 -0.63 1.87
N PHE A 170 -14.82 -0.48 1.11
CA PHE A 170 -15.49 -1.60 0.45
C PHE A 170 -14.51 -2.36 -0.48
N ASN A 171 -13.78 -1.64 -1.31
CA ASN A 171 -12.78 -2.20 -2.22
C ASN A 171 -11.61 -2.87 -1.46
N ALA A 172 -11.16 -2.28 -0.35
CA ALA A 172 -10.12 -2.89 0.48
C ALA A 172 -10.58 -4.23 1.09
N VAL A 173 -11.84 -4.32 1.53
CA VAL A 173 -12.43 -5.59 2.00
C VAL A 173 -12.51 -6.60 0.86
N ALA A 174 -12.91 -6.18 -0.35
CA ALA A 174 -12.94 -7.07 -1.52
C ALA A 174 -11.57 -7.67 -1.82
N VAL A 175 -10.52 -6.84 -1.80
CA VAL A 175 -9.12 -7.29 -2.01
C VAL A 175 -8.66 -8.21 -0.87
N ALA A 176 -8.96 -7.88 0.39
CA ALA A 176 -8.57 -8.69 1.54
C ALA A 176 -9.29 -10.05 1.59
N ALA A 177 -10.49 -10.14 1.02
CA ALA A 177 -11.28 -11.37 0.90
C ALA A 177 -10.89 -12.22 -0.32
N ASN A 178 -10.16 -11.65 -1.27
CA ASN A 178 -9.79 -12.30 -2.53
C ASN A 178 -8.58 -13.24 -2.34
N LYS A 179 -8.71 -14.49 -2.77
CA LYS A 179 -7.64 -15.51 -2.67
C LYS A 179 -6.41 -15.14 -3.49
N ASP A 180 -6.60 -14.46 -4.63
CA ASP A 180 -5.51 -14.06 -5.51
C ASP A 180 -4.65 -12.92 -4.95
N ALA A 181 -5.10 -12.26 -3.87
CA ALA A 181 -4.29 -11.31 -3.12
C ALA A 181 -3.23 -11.97 -2.22
N ALA A 182 -3.34 -13.27 -1.98
CA ALA A 182 -2.40 -14.01 -1.14
C ALA A 182 -0.97 -14.01 -1.74
N GLY A 183 0.03 -13.75 -0.89
CA GLY A 183 1.44 -13.73 -1.31
C GLY A 183 1.85 -12.50 -2.12
N ARG A 184 1.01 -11.47 -2.20
CA ARG A 184 1.33 -10.22 -2.91
C ARG A 184 1.90 -9.12 -2.01
N GLY A 185 2.42 -9.48 -0.84
CA GLY A 185 2.92 -8.51 0.13
C GLY A 185 1.79 -7.70 0.78
N VAL A 186 2.16 -6.57 1.35
CA VAL A 186 1.20 -5.60 1.89
C VAL A 186 0.74 -4.68 0.76
N LEU A 187 -0.57 -4.56 0.62
CA LEU A 187 -1.22 -3.77 -0.42
C LEU A 187 -1.85 -2.51 0.16
N VAL A 188 -1.96 -1.47 -0.66
CA VAL A 188 -2.74 -0.27 -0.35
C VAL A 188 -3.80 -0.10 -1.42
N VAL A 189 -5.05 -0.01 -0.99
CA VAL A 189 -6.22 0.12 -1.88
C VAL A 189 -6.88 1.47 -1.63
N VAL A 190 -6.78 2.34 -2.60
CA VAL A 190 -7.36 3.69 -2.58
C VAL A 190 -7.75 4.11 -4.00
N ASN A 191 -8.88 4.75 -4.15
CA ASN A 191 -9.35 5.32 -5.41
C ASN A 191 -9.26 4.32 -6.59
N ASP A 192 -9.81 3.11 -6.38
CA ASP A 192 -9.90 1.97 -7.30
C ASP A 192 -8.56 1.33 -7.72
N TRP A 193 -7.45 1.78 -7.16
CA TRP A 193 -6.12 1.26 -7.47
C TRP A 193 -5.56 0.39 -6.35
N ILE A 194 -4.89 -0.69 -6.75
CA ILE A 194 -4.17 -1.59 -5.86
C ILE A 194 -2.67 -1.33 -6.02
N HIS A 195 -2.07 -0.76 -4.98
CA HIS A 195 -0.66 -0.43 -4.92
C HIS A 195 0.11 -1.44 -4.08
N GLY A 196 1.34 -1.74 -4.48
CA GLY A 196 2.31 -2.42 -3.62
C GLY A 196 2.95 -1.44 -2.63
N ALA A 197 3.21 -1.88 -1.41
CA ALA A 197 3.76 -1.04 -0.34
C ALA A 197 5.11 -0.38 -0.70
N SER A 198 5.98 -1.06 -1.46
CA SER A 198 7.26 -0.50 -1.89
C SER A 198 7.13 0.63 -2.93
N SER A 199 6.02 0.62 -3.71
CA SER A 199 5.83 1.49 -4.88
C SER A 199 5.04 2.76 -4.59
N LEU A 200 4.08 2.67 -3.67
CA LEU A 200 3.12 3.73 -3.36
C LEU A 200 3.82 5.01 -2.88
N THR A 201 3.35 6.17 -3.34
CA THR A 201 3.68 7.46 -2.73
C THR A 201 2.53 8.45 -2.86
N LYS A 202 2.38 9.35 -1.86
CA LYS A 202 1.42 10.45 -1.87
C LYS A 202 2.01 11.61 -2.68
N THR A 203 1.36 12.00 -3.77
CA THR A 203 1.90 12.99 -4.74
C THR A 203 1.17 14.33 -4.73
N SER A 204 0.01 14.42 -4.10
CA SER A 204 -0.78 15.64 -3.97
C SER A 204 -1.26 15.83 -2.54
N THR A 205 -1.33 17.07 -2.10
CA THR A 205 -1.82 17.44 -0.76
C THR A 205 -3.33 17.30 -0.60
N THR A 206 -4.11 17.43 -1.69
CA THR A 206 -5.58 17.56 -1.62
C THR A 206 -6.34 16.70 -2.63
N ALA A 207 -5.74 16.32 -3.77
CA ALA A 207 -6.43 15.55 -4.80
C ALA A 207 -6.81 14.16 -4.28
N VAL A 208 -8.02 13.67 -4.61
CA VAL A 208 -8.43 12.30 -4.27
C VAL A 208 -7.51 11.29 -4.98
N GLN A 209 -7.18 11.53 -6.25
CA GLN A 209 -6.19 10.76 -7.00
C GLN A 209 -4.77 11.19 -6.62
N THR A 210 -4.40 11.03 -5.34
CA THR A 210 -3.10 11.46 -4.83
C THR A 210 -2.05 10.36 -4.80
N PHE A 211 -2.47 9.11 -4.67
CA PHE A 211 -1.55 7.99 -4.56
C PHE A 211 -1.16 7.46 -5.93
N LEU A 212 0.13 7.41 -6.18
CA LEU A 212 0.71 6.89 -7.41
C LEU A 212 1.77 5.84 -7.07
N SER A 213 2.11 5.01 -8.05
CA SER A 213 3.24 4.05 -8.00
C SER A 213 4.19 4.36 -9.17
N PRO A 214 4.91 5.48 -9.13
CA PRO A 214 5.57 6.05 -10.32
C PRO A 214 6.77 5.23 -10.82
N VAL A 215 7.43 4.45 -9.96
CA VAL A 215 8.62 3.67 -10.34
C VAL A 215 8.24 2.28 -10.85
N TRP A 216 7.35 1.60 -10.12
CA TRP A 216 7.05 0.18 -10.35
C TRP A 216 5.66 -0.06 -10.94
N GLY A 217 4.78 0.94 -10.98
CA GLY A 217 3.39 0.81 -11.43
C GLY A 217 2.47 0.12 -10.42
N LEU A 218 1.20 -0.02 -10.80
CA LEU A 218 0.16 -0.65 -10.00
C LEU A 218 0.34 -2.18 -9.93
N ILE A 219 -0.15 -2.78 -8.85
CA ILE A 219 -0.29 -4.23 -8.72
C ILE A 219 -1.56 -4.71 -9.44
N GLY A 220 -2.62 -3.89 -9.42
CA GLY A 220 -3.91 -4.20 -10.01
C GLY A 220 -4.90 -3.06 -9.82
N THR A 221 -6.16 -3.33 -10.11
CA THR A 221 -7.30 -2.43 -9.86
C THR A 221 -8.42 -3.17 -9.14
N VAL A 222 -9.30 -2.40 -8.53
CA VAL A 222 -10.54 -2.90 -7.95
C VAL A 222 -11.65 -1.87 -8.15
N ALA A 223 -12.73 -2.25 -8.79
CA ALA A 223 -13.87 -1.37 -9.02
C ALA A 223 -15.13 -2.04 -8.50
N TYR A 224 -15.82 -1.40 -7.54
CA TYR A 224 -17.04 -1.92 -6.92
C TYR A 224 -16.94 -3.38 -6.44
N GLY A 225 -15.74 -3.77 -5.95
CA GLY A 225 -15.48 -5.11 -5.43
C GLY A 225 -14.92 -6.11 -6.46
N GLU A 226 -14.94 -5.80 -7.74
CA GLU A 226 -14.30 -6.60 -8.79
C GLU A 226 -12.79 -6.35 -8.79
N VAL A 227 -12.02 -7.39 -8.48
CA VAL A 227 -10.55 -7.31 -8.26
C VAL A 227 -9.82 -7.90 -9.45
N GLU A 228 -8.89 -7.14 -10.01
CA GLU A 228 -8.01 -7.59 -11.09
C GLU A 228 -6.54 -7.31 -10.73
N PHE A 229 -5.70 -8.35 -10.84
CA PHE A 229 -4.25 -8.23 -10.60
C PHE A 229 -3.47 -8.34 -11.91
N TYR A 230 -2.57 -7.40 -12.15
CA TYR A 230 -1.74 -7.33 -13.36
C TYR A 230 -0.39 -8.00 -13.19
N ARG A 231 0.19 -7.93 -11.97
CA ARG A 231 1.54 -8.40 -11.68
C ARG A 231 1.75 -8.73 -10.20
N GLY A 232 2.87 -9.34 -9.89
CA GLY A 232 3.35 -9.50 -8.53
C GLY A 232 4.04 -8.25 -7.97
N PRO A 233 4.32 -8.22 -6.67
CA PRO A 233 5.15 -7.20 -6.04
C PRO A 233 6.61 -7.30 -6.52
N VAL A 234 7.36 -6.21 -6.31
CA VAL A 234 8.80 -6.14 -6.58
C VAL A 234 9.56 -6.18 -5.25
N GLY A 235 10.69 -6.88 -5.23
CA GLY A 235 11.54 -7.02 -4.05
C GLY A 235 11.02 -8.07 -3.05
N ARG A 236 11.83 -8.35 -2.04
CA ARG A 236 11.50 -9.28 -0.95
C ARG A 236 10.47 -8.64 -0.02
N HIS A 237 9.56 -9.45 0.50
CA HIS A 237 8.50 -8.95 1.39
C HIS A 237 7.93 -10.06 2.27
N THR A 238 7.19 -9.70 3.29
CA THR A 238 6.42 -10.57 4.17
C THR A 238 7.15 -11.88 4.52
N MET A 239 6.71 -13.04 4.03
CA MET A 239 7.33 -14.34 4.34
C MET A 239 8.80 -14.44 3.94
N ASP A 240 9.19 -13.79 2.84
CA ASP A 240 10.55 -13.83 2.31
C ASP A 240 11.46 -12.74 2.90
N SER A 241 10.90 -11.86 3.74
CA SER A 241 11.66 -10.82 4.43
C SER A 241 12.52 -11.41 5.55
N GLU A 242 13.76 -10.90 5.69
CA GLU A 242 14.64 -11.25 6.80
C GLU A 242 14.28 -10.52 8.11
N PHE A 243 13.45 -9.47 8.04
CA PHE A 243 13.07 -8.68 9.22
C PHE A 243 11.90 -9.33 9.96
N SER A 244 11.95 -9.30 11.29
CA SER A 244 10.85 -9.72 12.18
C SER A 244 10.74 -8.75 13.36
N LEU A 245 9.63 -8.84 14.09
CA LEU A 245 9.43 -8.06 15.32
C LEU A 245 9.79 -8.82 16.59
N ASP A 246 10.35 -10.02 16.46
CA ASP A 246 10.76 -10.85 17.60
C ASP A 246 11.90 -10.18 18.35
N GLY A 247 11.69 -9.92 19.63
CA GLY A 247 12.67 -9.24 20.49
C GLY A 247 12.85 -7.73 20.21
N VAL A 248 12.18 -7.15 19.21
CA VAL A 248 12.28 -5.73 18.91
C VAL A 248 11.38 -4.93 19.85
N THR A 249 11.94 -4.17 20.77
CA THR A 249 11.20 -3.32 21.71
C THR A 249 11.19 -1.86 21.30
N ALA A 250 12.18 -1.41 20.50
CA ALA A 250 12.29 -0.07 19.96
C ALA A 250 13.02 -0.10 18.62
N LEU A 251 12.77 0.89 17.78
CA LEU A 251 13.46 1.06 16.50
C LEU A 251 14.56 2.14 16.64
N PRO A 252 15.77 1.92 16.08
CA PRO A 252 16.84 2.90 16.10
C PRO A 252 16.40 4.24 15.48
N ARG A 253 16.91 5.35 16.02
CA ARG A 253 16.67 6.68 15.45
C ARG A 253 17.42 6.81 14.12
N VAL A 254 16.66 7.18 13.09
CA VAL A 254 17.16 7.54 11.75
C VAL A 254 16.46 8.82 11.34
N ASP A 255 17.20 9.83 10.96
CA ASP A 255 16.65 11.13 10.55
C ASP A 255 16.77 11.30 9.03
N ILE A 256 15.78 11.96 8.42
CA ILE A 256 15.80 12.38 7.03
C ILE A 256 16.23 13.83 6.98
N ILE A 257 17.23 14.14 6.15
CA ILE A 257 17.71 15.51 5.94
C ILE A 257 17.52 15.84 4.46
N MET A 258 16.76 16.89 4.18
CA MET A 258 16.55 17.38 2.82
C MET A 258 17.76 18.22 2.38
N ALA A 259 18.38 17.86 1.27
CA ALA A 259 19.44 18.65 0.67
C ALA A 259 18.88 19.85 -0.11
N TYR A 260 19.56 20.97 -0.04
CA TYR A 260 19.24 22.22 -0.72
C TYR A 260 20.52 22.91 -1.20
N GLU A 261 20.39 23.97 -1.98
CA GLU A 261 21.53 24.75 -2.43
C GLU A 261 22.27 25.37 -1.22
N ASN A 262 23.58 25.49 -1.29
CA ASN A 262 24.43 26.00 -0.20
C ASN A 262 24.29 25.28 1.15
N MET A 263 23.81 24.04 1.17
CA MET A 263 23.74 23.21 2.37
C MET A 263 25.14 22.95 2.93
N ASP A 264 25.30 23.12 4.22
CA ASP A 264 26.50 22.73 4.98
C ASP A 264 26.28 21.43 5.81
N GLY A 265 27.21 21.12 6.70
CA GLY A 265 27.15 19.94 7.57
C GLY A 265 26.34 20.12 8.85
N ALA A 266 25.83 21.31 9.17
CA ALA A 266 25.25 21.62 10.48
C ALA A 266 24.07 20.72 10.87
N LEU A 267 23.14 20.45 9.94
CA LEU A 267 22.00 19.56 10.18
C LEU A 267 22.44 18.09 10.33
N ILE A 268 23.48 17.67 9.60
CA ILE A 268 24.05 16.33 9.70
C ILE A 268 24.64 16.11 11.11
N ASP A 269 25.46 17.05 11.57
CA ASP A 269 26.09 16.98 12.87
C ASP A 269 25.06 17.07 14.00
N ALA A 270 24.07 17.94 13.86
CA ALA A 270 22.98 18.08 14.84
C ALA A 270 22.15 16.79 14.98
N ALA A 271 21.81 16.12 13.88
CA ALA A 271 21.07 14.86 13.93
C ALA A 271 21.86 13.75 14.65
N VAL A 272 23.18 13.66 14.40
CA VAL A 272 24.06 12.70 15.08
C VAL A 272 24.21 13.06 16.57
N ALA A 273 24.39 14.33 16.91
CA ALA A 273 24.43 14.79 18.28
C ALA A 273 23.13 14.48 19.04
N ALA A 274 21.99 14.50 18.35
CA ALA A 274 20.69 14.12 18.91
C ALA A 274 20.48 12.58 18.98
N GLY A 275 21.48 11.77 18.65
CA GLY A 275 21.49 10.31 18.83
C GLY A 275 21.08 9.49 17.61
N ALA A 276 21.03 10.08 16.41
CA ALA A 276 20.79 9.33 15.18
C ALA A 276 21.84 8.22 14.98
N LYS A 277 21.38 7.01 14.66
CA LYS A 277 22.21 5.85 14.31
C LYS A 277 22.37 5.68 12.82
N GLY A 278 21.51 6.35 12.06
CA GLY A 278 21.57 6.44 10.62
C GLY A 278 20.98 7.75 10.11
N LEU A 279 21.38 8.12 8.91
CA LEU A 279 20.90 9.31 8.21
C LEU A 279 20.45 8.94 6.82
N VAL A 280 19.34 9.51 6.38
CA VAL A 280 18.88 9.44 4.99
C VAL A 280 18.93 10.85 4.41
N ILE A 281 19.77 11.07 3.41
CA ILE A 281 19.82 12.37 2.73
C ILE A 281 18.87 12.33 1.54
N ALA A 282 17.82 13.16 1.61
CA ALA A 282 16.94 13.44 0.48
C ALA A 282 17.65 14.42 -0.48
N GLY A 283 18.60 13.91 -1.27
CA GLY A 283 19.48 14.66 -2.12
C GLY A 283 18.77 15.33 -3.30
N VAL A 284 19.45 16.23 -4.00
CA VAL A 284 19.00 16.79 -5.26
C VAL A 284 19.35 15.84 -6.42
N GLY A 285 18.55 15.87 -7.50
CA GLY A 285 18.82 15.02 -8.67
C GLY A 285 19.01 13.54 -8.29
N ASN A 286 20.11 12.93 -8.70
CA ASN A 286 20.45 11.52 -8.42
C ASN A 286 21.08 11.33 -7.02
N GLY A 287 20.50 11.95 -5.99
CA GLY A 287 20.96 11.85 -4.61
C GLY A 287 22.20 12.71 -4.29
N ASN A 288 22.39 13.81 -5.03
CA ASN A 288 23.50 14.72 -4.85
C ASN A 288 23.30 15.69 -3.67
N MET A 289 24.38 16.27 -3.20
CA MET A 289 24.43 17.31 -2.20
C MET A 289 25.70 18.16 -2.39
N THR A 290 25.82 19.27 -1.66
CA THR A 290 27.02 20.11 -1.73
C THR A 290 28.27 19.36 -1.25
N ALA A 291 29.46 19.78 -1.71
CA ALA A 291 30.73 19.20 -1.25
C ALA A 291 30.90 19.30 0.29
N GLY A 292 30.44 20.40 0.90
CA GLY A 292 30.44 20.56 2.36
C GLY A 292 29.59 19.49 3.07
N ALA A 293 28.39 19.24 2.57
CA ALA A 293 27.50 18.19 3.09
C ALA A 293 28.08 16.77 2.87
N VAL A 294 28.68 16.50 1.70
CA VAL A 294 29.37 15.22 1.42
C VAL A 294 30.49 14.98 2.44
N ASN A 295 31.35 15.99 2.70
CA ASN A 295 32.45 15.86 3.64
C ASN A 295 31.97 15.62 5.08
N ALA A 296 30.94 16.34 5.51
CA ALA A 296 30.33 16.13 6.83
C ALA A 296 29.72 14.73 6.94
N LEU A 297 28.96 14.29 5.94
CA LEU A 297 28.37 12.96 5.92
C LEU A 297 29.41 11.85 5.96
N ALA A 298 30.50 11.97 5.17
CA ALA A 298 31.61 11.03 5.15
C ALA A 298 32.36 10.98 6.50
N ALA A 299 32.47 12.11 7.20
CA ALA A 299 33.02 12.15 8.55
C ALA A 299 32.16 11.38 9.56
N GLN A 300 30.83 11.43 9.44
CA GLN A 300 29.92 10.65 10.30
C GLN A 300 29.92 9.17 9.94
N SER A 301 30.00 8.83 8.64
CA SER A 301 30.11 7.44 8.17
C SER A 301 31.37 6.78 8.78
N LYS A 302 32.51 7.45 8.81
CA LYS A 302 33.73 6.95 9.46
C LYS A 302 33.60 6.72 10.97
N LYS A 303 32.62 7.34 11.62
CA LYS A 303 32.29 7.13 13.05
C LYS A 303 31.25 6.02 13.24
N GLY A 304 30.85 5.31 12.18
CA GLY A 304 29.90 4.20 12.25
C GLY A 304 28.44 4.60 12.07
N ILE A 305 28.13 5.85 11.69
CA ILE A 305 26.78 6.26 11.32
C ILE A 305 26.49 5.76 9.92
N ILE A 306 25.40 5.03 9.72
CA ILE A 306 25.00 4.56 8.39
C ILE A 306 24.32 5.70 7.63
N CYS A 307 24.88 6.02 6.47
CA CYS A 307 24.50 7.14 5.63
C CYS A 307 23.87 6.65 4.33
N VAL A 308 22.59 6.90 4.13
CA VAL A 308 21.86 6.54 2.91
C VAL A 308 21.66 7.76 2.04
N ARG A 309 22.09 7.68 0.78
CA ARG A 309 21.75 8.66 -0.26
C ARG A 309 20.43 8.28 -0.92
N SER A 310 19.44 9.12 -0.78
CA SER A 310 18.14 9.07 -1.47
C SER A 310 17.92 10.38 -2.23
N SER A 311 16.74 10.59 -2.78
CA SER A 311 16.43 11.80 -3.53
C SER A 311 15.12 12.44 -3.10
N ARG A 312 15.09 13.78 -3.08
CA ARG A 312 13.84 14.55 -2.95
C ARG A 312 13.04 14.63 -4.26
N VAL A 313 13.62 14.15 -5.36
CA VAL A 313 12.92 14.04 -6.63
C VAL A 313 11.90 12.91 -6.53
N ALA A 314 10.67 13.20 -6.95
CA ALA A 314 9.53 12.30 -6.73
C ALA A 314 9.62 10.96 -7.48
N THR A 315 10.40 10.90 -8.56
CA THR A 315 10.52 9.72 -9.43
C THR A 315 11.98 9.49 -9.82
N GLY A 316 12.29 8.26 -10.19
CA GLY A 316 13.62 7.87 -10.61
C GLY A 316 14.32 7.02 -9.56
N ARG A 317 15.54 6.64 -9.85
CA ARG A 317 16.38 5.77 -9.02
C ARG A 317 17.69 6.45 -8.70
N VAL A 318 18.11 6.41 -7.45
CA VAL A 318 19.45 6.86 -7.04
C VAL A 318 20.45 5.75 -7.35
N GLY A 319 21.35 6.01 -8.31
CA GLY A 319 22.37 5.03 -8.70
C GLY A 319 23.49 4.92 -7.67
N ARG A 320 23.96 3.69 -7.41
CA ARG A 320 25.15 3.43 -6.60
C ARG A 320 26.40 3.70 -7.43
N ASN A 321 27.40 4.39 -6.85
CA ASN A 321 28.69 4.72 -7.49
C ASN A 321 28.54 5.48 -8.82
N VAL A 322 27.49 6.28 -8.99
CA VAL A 322 27.25 7.05 -10.22
C VAL A 322 27.75 8.48 -10.07
N GLU A 323 27.22 9.22 -9.09
CA GLU A 323 27.57 10.62 -8.84
C GLU A 323 28.68 10.76 -7.80
N LEU A 324 28.69 9.88 -6.83
CA LEU A 324 29.67 9.76 -5.77
C LEU A 324 30.16 8.32 -5.73
N ASP A 325 31.39 8.11 -5.29
CA ASP A 325 31.92 6.79 -4.96
C ASP A 325 31.42 6.36 -3.59
N ASP A 326 30.21 5.77 -3.58
CA ASP A 326 29.53 5.36 -2.35
C ASP A 326 30.37 4.37 -1.54
N ASP A 327 31.02 3.44 -2.23
CA ASP A 327 31.84 2.40 -1.59
C ASP A 327 33.04 3.00 -0.85
N LYS A 328 33.71 3.98 -1.45
CA LYS A 328 34.83 4.69 -0.83
C LYS A 328 34.38 5.57 0.33
N LEU A 329 33.21 6.17 0.24
CA LEU A 329 32.65 7.06 1.27
C LEU A 329 31.94 6.30 2.39
N GLY A 330 31.67 5.00 2.20
CA GLY A 330 30.89 4.18 3.13
C GLY A 330 29.39 4.52 3.13
N PHE A 331 28.87 5.01 2.01
CA PHE A 331 27.46 5.34 1.83
C PHE A 331 26.68 4.16 1.28
N VAL A 332 25.36 4.21 1.48
CA VAL A 332 24.37 3.30 0.91
C VAL A 332 23.52 4.08 -0.08
N ALA A 333 23.30 3.53 -1.27
CA ALA A 333 22.38 4.11 -2.24
C ALA A 333 20.97 3.56 -2.05
N SER A 334 19.96 4.43 -2.00
CA SER A 334 18.56 4.05 -1.77
C SER A 334 17.89 3.33 -2.94
N LEU A 335 18.51 3.38 -4.10
CA LEU A 335 17.98 2.84 -5.36
C LEU A 335 16.58 3.39 -5.67
N GLY A 336 15.55 2.52 -5.73
CA GLY A 336 14.18 2.90 -6.06
C GLY A 336 13.35 3.41 -4.88
N LEU A 337 13.89 3.40 -3.65
CA LEU A 337 13.17 3.83 -2.46
C LEU A 337 13.28 5.35 -2.26
N ASN A 338 12.14 5.99 -2.01
CA ASN A 338 12.11 7.39 -1.58
C ASN A 338 12.69 7.54 -0.17
N PRO A 339 12.94 8.77 0.31
CA PRO A 339 13.56 9.00 1.62
C PRO A 339 12.80 8.37 2.78
N GLN A 340 11.46 8.42 2.77
CA GLN A 340 10.60 7.90 3.83
C GLN A 340 10.75 6.37 3.96
N LYS A 341 10.65 5.65 2.85
CA LYS A 341 10.82 4.19 2.83
C LYS A 341 12.27 3.77 3.10
N SER A 342 13.23 4.54 2.59
CA SER A 342 14.66 4.33 2.92
C SER A 342 14.90 4.42 4.42
N ARG A 343 14.25 5.38 5.10
CA ARG A 343 14.30 5.50 6.56
C ARG A 343 13.70 4.26 7.24
N VAL A 344 12.56 3.77 6.78
CA VAL A 344 11.91 2.57 7.34
C VAL A 344 12.82 1.35 7.21
N LEU A 345 13.37 1.11 6.01
CA LEU A 345 14.28 -0.01 5.77
C LEU A 345 15.54 0.10 6.61
N LEU A 346 16.16 1.29 6.66
CA LEU A 346 17.37 1.51 7.46
C LEU A 346 17.15 1.28 8.95
N ARG A 347 16.01 1.71 9.51
CA ARG A 347 15.66 1.47 10.92
C ARG A 347 15.59 -0.02 11.24
N LEU A 348 14.97 -0.82 10.37
CA LEU A 348 14.91 -2.26 10.53
C LEU A 348 16.27 -2.92 10.30
N ALA A 349 17.04 -2.49 9.31
CA ALA A 349 18.39 -2.97 9.06
C ALA A 349 19.30 -2.76 10.28
N LEU A 350 19.24 -1.61 10.92
CA LEU A 350 20.02 -1.27 12.12
C LEU A 350 19.65 -2.09 13.36
N THR A 351 18.52 -2.80 13.38
CA THR A 351 18.23 -3.80 14.42
C THR A 351 19.06 -5.08 14.24
N LYS A 352 19.69 -5.29 13.07
CA LYS A 352 20.42 -6.50 12.71
C LYS A 352 21.93 -6.27 12.55
N THR A 353 22.31 -5.16 11.94
CA THR A 353 23.70 -4.91 11.59
C THR A 353 23.99 -3.42 11.42
N THR A 354 25.27 -3.04 11.59
CA THR A 354 25.82 -1.73 11.25
C THR A 354 26.84 -1.83 10.09
N ASP A 355 26.91 -2.97 9.40
CA ASP A 355 27.77 -3.14 8.21
C ASP A 355 27.09 -2.53 6.98
N ALA A 356 27.70 -1.49 6.40
CA ALA A 356 27.15 -0.75 5.27
C ALA A 356 26.96 -1.64 4.02
N LYS A 357 27.83 -2.66 3.80
CA LYS A 357 27.70 -3.58 2.66
C LYS A 357 26.48 -4.49 2.80
N THR A 358 26.26 -5.03 3.99
CA THR A 358 25.07 -5.83 4.29
C THR A 358 23.81 -4.98 4.18
N ILE A 359 23.87 -3.72 4.64
CA ILE A 359 22.73 -2.80 4.52
C ILE A 359 22.48 -2.46 3.06
N GLN A 360 23.51 -2.23 2.22
CA GLN A 360 23.33 -2.04 0.78
C GLN A 360 22.62 -3.23 0.14
N ARG A 361 22.99 -4.47 0.51
CA ARG A 361 22.28 -5.68 0.03
C ARG A 361 20.79 -5.62 0.36
N PHE A 362 20.40 -5.14 1.55
CA PHE A 362 18.98 -4.94 1.84
C PHE A 362 18.32 -3.94 0.89
N PHE A 363 18.98 -2.84 0.56
CA PHE A 363 18.45 -1.89 -0.43
C PHE A 363 18.40 -2.46 -1.85
N ASP A 364 19.26 -3.41 -2.19
CA ASP A 364 19.25 -4.10 -3.49
C ASP A 364 18.10 -5.10 -3.61
N GLU A 365 17.68 -5.73 -2.50
CA GLU A 365 16.73 -6.85 -2.47
C GLU A 365 15.29 -6.44 -2.10
N TYR A 366 15.10 -5.35 -1.38
CA TYR A 366 13.83 -4.86 -0.87
C TYR A 366 13.41 -3.56 -1.57
#